data_0c9f2f3e0a7a6afb1b0ab2bb46e4f2a0
#
_entry.id   0c9f2f3e0a7a6afb1b0ab2bb46e4f2a0
#
_cell.length_a   1.000
_cell.length_b   1.000
_cell.length_c   1.000
_cell.angle_alpha   90.00
_cell.angle_beta   90.00
_cell.angle_gamma   90.00
#
_symmetry.space_group_name_H-M   'P 1'
#
loop_
_entity.id
_entity.type
_entity.pdbx_description
1 polymer ?
#
loop_
_entity_poly.entity_id
_entity_poly.type
_entity_poly.pdbx_seq_one_letter_code
_entity_poly.pdbx_strand_id
1 'polypeptide(L)'
;MHILWLKTELLHPVDKGGKIRTYNMLKELKGQHRITYLTLDDGVAGVAERESAFEYCDELVCVPHKPREKFTAGFYAELLFNLASPLPYAIKKYESAQMRAEIVKRVQAGKVDLMVCDFLAPAANVPLKVGEVNCPTVLFQHNVEAMIWQRHYEVQTNVIKKIYLFRQWRKMCTYERQMCRRFDAVVAVSSEDREQMQNEYGVASVFDVPTGVDTNFFRPSGNEHADAHNIVFTGSMDWLPNEDAISYFTEQIMPRIKQVIPDATLTVVGRNPLPGLLELAKKDPSVVVTGRVDDVRRYMERAAAYVVPLRIGGGTRLKIYEAMAMEKAIVSTTIGAEGLPIEDGAELLLADTAESFAQAVVRVLKDKPLANALGTRAAATVREQFGWKRVAERFGRICEDTLALAQTRTTLDVSPAKTTLKRKANESGPLVETR
;
A
#
# COMPACT_ATOMS: atom_id res chain seq x y z
N MET A 1 17.44 15.73 5.59
CA MET A 1 18.20 14.66 4.90
C MET A 1 17.90 14.64 3.40
N HIS A 2 18.80 14.04 2.61
CA HIS A 2 18.58 13.80 1.17
C HIS A 2 18.18 12.34 0.96
N ILE A 3 16.96 12.13 0.54
CA ILE A 3 16.38 10.79 0.32
C ILE A 3 16.43 10.43 -1.17
N LEU A 4 17.00 9.28 -1.51
CA LEU A 4 16.87 8.66 -2.81
C LEU A 4 15.67 7.72 -2.80
N TRP A 5 14.60 8.11 -3.48
CA TRP A 5 13.35 7.33 -3.54
C TRP A 5 13.29 6.51 -4.84
N LEU A 6 13.19 5.20 -4.71
CA LEU A 6 13.20 4.25 -5.83
C LEU A 6 11.78 3.73 -6.12
N LYS A 7 11.37 3.80 -7.39
CA LYS A 7 10.11 3.25 -7.87
C LYS A 7 10.22 2.69 -9.28
N THR A 8 9.22 1.92 -9.72
CA THR A 8 9.20 1.31 -11.06
C THR A 8 8.35 2.06 -12.06
N GLU A 9 7.72 3.17 -11.70
CA GLU A 9 6.84 3.96 -12.57
C GLU A 9 6.76 5.42 -12.12
N LEU A 10 6.44 6.33 -13.04
CA LEU A 10 6.05 7.70 -12.73
C LEU A 10 4.68 7.72 -12.04
N LEU A 11 4.46 8.70 -11.14
CA LEU A 11 3.23 8.73 -10.33
C LEU A 11 2.04 9.29 -11.11
N HIS A 12 2.27 10.26 -12.00
CA HIS A 12 1.19 10.81 -12.82
C HIS A 12 0.83 9.90 -14.00
N PRO A 13 -0.47 9.77 -14.32
CA PRO A 13 -1.61 10.25 -13.53
C PRO A 13 -1.75 9.51 -12.21
N VAL A 14 -2.17 10.25 -11.14
CA VAL A 14 -2.29 9.71 -9.77
C VAL A 14 -3.66 9.03 -9.62
N ASP A 15 -3.85 7.87 -10.24
CA ASP A 15 -5.13 7.18 -10.41
C ASP A 15 -5.23 5.80 -9.76
N LYS A 16 -4.13 5.32 -9.16
CA LYS A 16 -4.05 4.00 -8.49
C LYS A 16 -3.65 4.16 -7.04
N GLY A 17 -4.18 3.30 -6.15
CA GLY A 17 -3.92 3.38 -4.71
C GLY A 17 -2.45 3.46 -4.33
N GLY A 18 -1.57 2.66 -4.97
CA GLY A 18 -0.13 2.74 -4.75
C GLY A 18 0.49 4.06 -5.17
N LYS A 19 0.03 4.66 -6.30
CA LYS A 19 0.48 5.97 -6.75
C LYS A 19 -0.02 7.09 -5.84
N ILE A 20 -1.30 7.05 -5.44
CA ILE A 20 -1.91 8.00 -4.51
C ILE A 20 -1.12 8.04 -3.19
N ARG A 21 -0.79 6.86 -2.64
CA ARG A 21 -0.02 6.76 -1.40
C ARG A 21 1.37 7.35 -1.55
N THR A 22 2.12 6.94 -2.56
CA THR A 22 3.48 7.46 -2.79
C THR A 22 3.47 8.96 -3.06
N TYR A 23 2.57 9.46 -3.90
CA TYR A 23 2.45 10.88 -4.25
C TYR A 23 2.22 11.75 -3.00
N ASN A 24 1.21 11.43 -2.22
CA ASN A 24 0.89 12.24 -1.04
C ASN A 24 1.98 12.14 0.04
N MET A 25 2.57 10.95 0.23
CA MET A 25 3.71 10.77 1.13
C MET A 25 4.88 11.66 0.73
N LEU A 26 5.29 11.62 -0.53
CA LEU A 26 6.41 12.41 -1.04
C LEU A 26 6.13 13.91 -1.03
N LYS A 27 4.92 14.32 -1.36
CA LYS A 27 4.51 15.73 -1.33
C LYS A 27 4.68 16.36 0.06
N GLU A 28 4.32 15.63 1.10
CA GLU A 28 4.50 16.07 2.49
C GLU A 28 5.98 16.00 2.92
N LEU A 29 6.71 14.95 2.56
CA LEU A 29 8.13 14.78 2.90
C LEU A 29 9.03 15.83 2.23
N LYS A 30 8.73 16.22 1.00
CA LYS A 30 9.48 17.23 0.23
C LYS A 30 9.59 18.58 0.95
N GLY A 31 8.59 18.93 1.78
CA GLY A 31 8.64 20.15 2.59
C GLY A 31 9.72 20.15 3.69
N GLN A 32 10.25 18.97 4.03
CA GLN A 32 11.21 18.79 5.14
C GLN A 32 12.53 18.14 4.69
N HIS A 33 12.51 17.40 3.58
CA HIS A 33 13.64 16.63 3.06
C HIS A 33 13.84 16.92 1.59
N ARG A 34 15.09 16.80 1.12
CA ARG A 34 15.38 16.80 -0.32
C ARG A 34 15.09 15.41 -0.89
N ILE A 35 14.32 15.35 -1.97
CA ILE A 35 13.89 14.09 -2.60
C ILE A 35 14.46 13.99 -4.02
N THR A 36 15.29 12.99 -4.27
CA THR A 36 15.60 12.51 -5.63
C THR A 36 14.71 11.32 -5.94
N TYR A 37 13.82 11.46 -6.91
CA TYR A 37 12.95 10.36 -7.36
C TYR A 37 13.59 9.66 -8.56
N LEU A 38 14.04 8.42 -8.34
CA LEU A 38 14.64 7.57 -9.38
C LEU A 38 13.65 6.48 -9.78
N THR A 39 13.25 6.49 -11.03
CA THR A 39 12.22 5.58 -11.53
C THR A 39 12.58 4.95 -12.88
N LEU A 40 11.99 3.79 -13.16
CA LEU A 40 11.94 3.23 -14.49
C LEU A 40 10.91 4.01 -15.33
N ASP A 41 11.17 4.12 -16.62
CA ASP A 41 10.36 4.88 -17.57
C ASP A 41 10.11 4.05 -18.82
N ASP A 42 8.87 3.71 -19.05
CA ASP A 42 8.44 2.93 -20.24
C ASP A 42 8.25 3.78 -21.50
N GLY A 43 8.45 5.10 -21.38
CA GLY A 43 8.31 6.06 -22.48
C GLY A 43 6.87 6.46 -22.77
N VAL A 44 5.90 6.07 -21.95
CA VAL A 44 4.48 6.44 -22.12
C VAL A 44 4.18 7.82 -21.54
N ALA A 45 4.87 8.21 -20.44
CA ALA A 45 4.68 9.50 -19.81
C ALA A 45 5.16 10.65 -20.72
N GLY A 46 4.30 11.64 -20.92
CA GLY A 46 4.58 12.86 -21.65
C GLY A 46 5.39 13.89 -20.87
N VAL A 47 5.53 15.08 -21.45
CA VAL A 47 6.24 16.20 -20.81
C VAL A 47 5.50 16.67 -19.56
N ALA A 48 4.16 16.78 -19.63
CA ALA A 48 3.34 17.27 -18.53
C ALA A 48 3.44 16.38 -17.27
N GLU A 49 3.43 15.04 -17.44
CA GLU A 49 3.56 14.10 -16.33
C GLU A 49 4.94 14.17 -15.68
N ARG A 50 5.99 14.47 -16.47
CA ARG A 50 7.35 14.66 -15.95
C ARG A 50 7.51 15.99 -15.22
N GLU A 51 6.90 17.06 -15.72
CA GLU A 51 6.85 18.36 -15.06
C GLU A 51 6.08 18.29 -13.74
N SER A 52 4.96 17.58 -13.73
CA SER A 52 4.18 17.33 -12.51
C SER A 52 4.95 16.54 -11.44
N ALA A 53 6.04 15.85 -11.80
CA ALA A 53 6.87 15.15 -10.81
C ALA A 53 7.53 16.11 -9.81
N PHE A 54 7.76 17.36 -10.19
CA PHE A 54 8.32 18.38 -9.29
C PHE A 54 7.34 18.83 -8.20
N GLU A 55 6.09 18.38 -8.21
CA GLU A 55 5.19 18.52 -7.07
C GLU A 55 5.65 17.69 -5.86
N TYR A 56 6.27 16.52 -6.12
CA TYR A 56 6.62 15.54 -5.09
C TYR A 56 8.13 15.20 -4.99
N CYS A 57 8.98 15.72 -5.87
CA CYS A 57 10.45 15.57 -5.77
C CYS A 57 11.19 16.84 -6.18
N ASP A 58 12.46 16.93 -5.78
CA ASP A 58 13.35 18.04 -6.13
C ASP A 58 14.21 17.70 -7.35
N GLU A 59 14.43 16.40 -7.59
CA GLU A 59 15.16 15.88 -8.75
C GLU A 59 14.46 14.64 -9.25
N LEU A 60 14.15 14.61 -10.55
CA LEU A 60 13.59 13.46 -11.25
C LEU A 60 14.67 12.76 -12.10
N VAL A 61 14.79 11.46 -11.92
CA VAL A 61 15.70 10.61 -12.72
C VAL A 61 14.90 9.48 -13.33
N CYS A 62 14.73 9.53 -14.64
CA CYS A 62 14.04 8.51 -15.42
C CYS A 62 15.06 7.59 -16.11
N VAL A 63 14.97 6.30 -15.83
CA VAL A 63 15.77 5.28 -16.49
C VAL A 63 14.92 4.57 -17.53
N PRO A 64 15.27 4.65 -18.83
CA PRO A 64 14.52 3.97 -19.87
C PRO A 64 14.42 2.47 -19.61
N HIS A 65 13.20 1.96 -19.55
CA HIS A 65 12.93 0.55 -19.32
C HIS A 65 11.53 0.18 -19.80
N LYS A 66 11.45 -0.61 -20.85
CA LYS A 66 10.17 -1.04 -21.43
C LYS A 66 9.98 -2.54 -21.20
N PRO A 67 9.15 -2.96 -20.23
CA PRO A 67 8.76 -4.36 -20.09
C PRO A 67 8.09 -4.87 -21.37
N ARG A 68 8.20 -6.17 -21.61
CA ARG A 68 7.54 -6.75 -22.78
C ARG A 68 6.03 -6.61 -22.70
N GLU A 69 5.42 -6.33 -23.82
CA GLU A 69 3.98 -6.23 -23.98
C GLU A 69 3.32 -7.58 -23.67
N LYS A 70 2.28 -7.56 -22.83
CA LYS A 70 1.55 -8.76 -22.43
C LYS A 70 0.90 -9.45 -23.62
N PHE A 71 0.78 -10.77 -23.53
CA PHE A 71 0.12 -11.63 -24.53
C PHE A 71 0.85 -11.75 -25.88
N THR A 72 2.08 -11.27 -26.00
CA THR A 72 2.96 -11.49 -27.16
C THR A 72 3.73 -12.81 -27.03
N ALA A 73 4.21 -13.37 -28.15
CA ALA A 73 5.06 -14.57 -28.11
C ALA A 73 6.31 -14.37 -27.25
N GLY A 74 6.94 -13.19 -27.32
CA GLY A 74 8.08 -12.84 -26.49
C GLY A 74 7.76 -12.80 -25.00
N PHE A 75 6.57 -12.33 -24.61
CA PHE A 75 6.09 -12.37 -23.22
C PHE A 75 5.95 -13.82 -22.71
N TYR A 76 5.34 -14.71 -23.51
CA TYR A 76 5.21 -16.13 -23.11
C TYR A 76 6.58 -16.84 -23.02
N ALA A 77 7.52 -16.50 -23.93
CA ALA A 77 8.89 -17.00 -23.85
C ALA A 77 9.57 -16.54 -22.56
N GLU A 78 9.44 -15.26 -22.15
CA GLU A 78 9.96 -14.77 -20.89
C GLU A 78 9.36 -15.49 -19.67
N LEU A 79 8.04 -15.76 -19.67
CA LEU A 79 7.41 -16.52 -18.60
C LEU A 79 8.00 -17.93 -18.49
N LEU A 80 8.26 -18.59 -19.63
CA LEU A 80 8.84 -19.93 -19.68
C LEU A 80 10.29 -19.90 -19.17
N PHE A 81 11.14 -19.00 -19.67
CA PHE A 81 12.53 -18.85 -19.19
C PHE A 81 12.58 -18.46 -17.72
N ASN A 82 11.61 -17.65 -17.24
CA ASN A 82 11.54 -17.30 -15.83
C ASN A 82 11.31 -18.52 -14.92
N LEU A 83 10.80 -19.66 -15.41
CA LEU A 83 10.66 -20.85 -14.58
C LEU A 83 12.01 -21.31 -14.00
N ALA A 84 13.12 -21.11 -14.72
CA ALA A 84 14.47 -21.41 -14.26
C ALA A 84 15.10 -20.29 -13.39
N SER A 85 14.53 -19.09 -13.39
CA SER A 85 15.01 -17.96 -12.57
C SER A 85 14.64 -18.14 -11.09
N PRO A 86 15.50 -17.76 -10.13
CA PRO A 86 15.11 -17.69 -8.70
C PRO A 86 14.13 -16.57 -8.41
N LEU A 87 14.08 -15.52 -9.25
CA LEU A 87 13.20 -14.38 -9.06
C LEU A 87 11.80 -14.65 -9.65
N PRO A 88 10.72 -14.21 -8.97
CA PRO A 88 9.39 -14.22 -9.56
C PRO A 88 9.34 -13.28 -10.76
N TYR A 89 8.52 -13.59 -11.78
CA TYR A 89 8.44 -12.80 -12.99
C TYR A 89 8.00 -11.33 -12.72
N ALA A 90 7.13 -11.13 -11.75
CA ALA A 90 6.67 -9.80 -11.35
C ALA A 90 7.82 -8.88 -10.89
N ILE A 91 8.89 -9.46 -10.37
CA ILE A 91 10.11 -8.74 -9.97
C ILE A 91 11.12 -8.70 -11.13
N LYS A 92 11.37 -9.86 -11.76
CA LYS A 92 12.38 -10.02 -12.83
C LYS A 92 12.22 -9.01 -13.95
N LYS A 93 10.99 -8.72 -14.35
CA LYS A 93 10.68 -7.78 -15.44
C LYS A 93 11.08 -6.33 -15.15
N TYR A 94 11.42 -5.99 -13.90
CA TYR A 94 11.86 -4.64 -13.48
C TYR A 94 13.38 -4.58 -13.18
N GLU A 95 14.12 -5.65 -13.39
CA GLU A 95 15.59 -5.58 -13.30
C GLU A 95 16.16 -4.66 -14.39
N SER A 96 17.00 -3.73 -13.97
CA SER A 96 17.66 -2.77 -14.86
C SER A 96 19.09 -2.51 -14.39
N ALA A 97 20.06 -2.92 -15.21
CA ALA A 97 21.46 -2.64 -14.93
C ALA A 97 21.75 -1.12 -14.89
N GLN A 98 21.04 -0.35 -15.72
CA GLN A 98 21.16 1.10 -15.75
C GLN A 98 20.61 1.75 -14.48
N MET A 99 19.47 1.28 -13.94
CA MET A 99 18.95 1.76 -12.64
C MET A 99 19.93 1.44 -11.51
N ARG A 100 20.52 0.23 -11.50
CA ARG A 100 21.56 -0.15 -10.53
C ARG A 100 22.78 0.78 -10.63
N ALA A 101 23.26 1.07 -11.83
CA ALA A 101 24.39 1.98 -12.03
C ALA A 101 24.09 3.41 -11.54
N GLU A 102 22.88 3.94 -11.79
CA GLU A 102 22.48 5.26 -11.27
C GLU A 102 22.37 5.28 -9.75
N ILE A 103 21.90 4.21 -9.10
CA ILE A 103 21.89 4.09 -7.64
C ILE A 103 23.34 4.17 -7.10
N VAL A 104 24.23 3.31 -7.60
CA VAL A 104 25.63 3.28 -7.16
C VAL A 104 26.31 4.63 -7.34
N LYS A 105 26.19 5.24 -8.51
CA LYS A 105 26.76 6.55 -8.82
C LYS A 105 26.33 7.64 -7.83
N ARG A 106 25.06 7.67 -7.45
CA ARG A 106 24.52 8.70 -6.55
C ARG A 106 24.95 8.49 -5.12
N VAL A 107 24.95 7.25 -4.66
CA VAL A 107 25.40 6.91 -3.30
C VAL A 107 26.91 7.14 -3.15
N GLN A 108 27.72 6.73 -4.13
CA GLN A 108 29.17 6.97 -4.11
C GLN A 108 29.55 8.45 -4.20
N ALA A 109 28.69 9.28 -4.80
CA ALA A 109 28.89 10.73 -4.81
C ALA A 109 28.68 11.39 -3.42
N GLY A 110 28.29 10.63 -2.39
CA GLY A 110 28.11 11.12 -1.01
C GLY A 110 26.98 12.13 -0.83
N LYS A 111 26.02 12.16 -1.77
CA LYS A 111 24.93 13.13 -1.77
C LYS A 111 23.59 12.56 -1.27
N VAL A 112 23.55 11.28 -0.90
CA VAL A 112 22.36 10.57 -0.46
C VAL A 112 22.58 10.13 0.97
N ASP A 113 21.69 10.56 1.88
CA ASP A 113 21.74 10.18 3.29
C ASP A 113 21.02 8.86 3.55
N LEU A 114 19.92 8.59 2.80
CA LEU A 114 19.07 7.41 2.98
C LEU A 114 18.40 7.03 1.66
N MET A 115 18.22 5.75 1.44
CA MET A 115 17.51 5.18 0.29
C MET A 115 16.19 4.56 0.71
N VAL A 116 15.09 4.96 0.07
CA VAL A 116 13.78 4.32 0.22
C VAL A 116 13.46 3.52 -1.03
N CYS A 117 13.22 2.24 -0.87
CA CYS A 117 12.72 1.36 -1.92
C CYS A 117 11.20 1.20 -1.76
N ASP A 118 10.45 1.81 -2.65
CA ASP A 118 8.99 1.88 -2.60
C ASP A 118 8.39 0.74 -3.42
N PHE A 119 7.77 -0.20 -2.75
CA PHE A 119 7.42 -1.56 -3.17
C PHE A 119 8.61 -2.53 -3.27
N LEU A 120 8.27 -3.81 -3.39
CA LEU A 120 9.26 -4.89 -3.46
C LEU A 120 9.99 -4.96 -4.82
N ALA A 121 9.35 -4.50 -5.90
CA ALA A 121 9.89 -4.65 -7.25
C ALA A 121 11.19 -3.87 -7.51
N PRO A 122 11.36 -2.58 -7.09
CA PRO A 122 12.60 -1.86 -7.27
C PRO A 122 13.78 -2.46 -6.49
N ALA A 123 13.53 -3.25 -5.43
CA ALA A 123 14.57 -3.85 -4.59
C ALA A 123 15.52 -4.78 -5.38
N ALA A 124 15.08 -5.32 -6.52
CA ALA A 124 15.94 -6.10 -7.41
C ALA A 124 17.13 -5.31 -7.97
N ASN A 125 17.03 -3.97 -7.98
CA ASN A 125 18.07 -3.08 -8.49
C ASN A 125 18.95 -2.49 -7.38
N VAL A 126 18.59 -2.70 -6.11
CA VAL A 126 19.38 -2.19 -4.97
C VAL A 126 20.59 -3.10 -4.76
N PRO A 127 21.82 -2.57 -4.80
CA PRO A 127 23.04 -3.34 -4.55
C PRO A 127 23.22 -3.54 -3.05
N LEU A 128 22.62 -4.59 -2.51
CA LEU A 128 22.63 -4.92 -1.07
C LEU A 128 23.81 -5.83 -0.65
N LYS A 129 24.88 -5.92 -1.44
CA LYS A 129 26.09 -6.61 -1.03
C LYS A 129 26.93 -5.71 -0.14
N VAL A 130 27.56 -6.31 0.86
CA VAL A 130 28.48 -5.61 1.77
C VAL A 130 29.55 -4.86 0.97
N GLY A 131 29.65 -3.55 1.17
CA GLY A 131 30.66 -2.70 0.51
C GLY A 131 30.24 -2.11 -0.85
N GLU A 132 29.11 -2.51 -1.46
CA GLU A 132 28.63 -1.91 -2.72
C GLU A 132 27.93 -0.56 -2.49
N VAL A 133 27.18 -0.45 -1.40
CA VAL A 133 26.46 0.77 -1.02
C VAL A 133 26.57 0.98 0.49
N ASN A 134 27.16 2.10 0.89
CA ASN A 134 27.22 2.52 2.29
C ASN A 134 26.16 3.63 2.52
N CYS A 135 24.89 3.25 2.45
CA CYS A 135 23.76 4.14 2.62
C CYS A 135 22.64 3.36 3.33
N PRO A 136 22.09 3.86 4.42
CA PRO A 136 20.94 3.24 5.10
C PRO A 136 19.75 3.06 4.15
N THR A 137 19.04 1.96 4.33
CA THR A 137 17.98 1.53 3.40
C THR A 137 16.67 1.27 4.12
N VAL A 138 15.57 1.75 3.56
CA VAL A 138 14.20 1.50 4.01
C VAL A 138 13.42 0.83 2.89
N LEU A 139 12.78 -0.30 3.18
CA LEU A 139 11.85 -0.97 2.27
C LEU A 139 10.42 -0.59 2.66
N PHE A 140 9.74 0.15 1.79
CA PHE A 140 8.34 0.54 1.99
C PHE A 140 7.42 -0.43 1.26
N GLN A 141 6.81 -1.34 2.02
CA GLN A 141 5.91 -2.37 1.52
C GLN A 141 4.46 -1.90 1.60
N HIS A 142 3.75 -1.93 0.47
CA HIS A 142 2.34 -1.55 0.39
C HIS A 142 1.39 -2.73 0.62
N ASN A 143 1.92 -3.95 0.57
CA ASN A 143 1.23 -5.20 0.81
C ASN A 143 2.26 -6.27 1.20
N VAL A 144 1.81 -7.37 1.75
CA VAL A 144 2.58 -8.63 1.74
C VAL A 144 2.36 -9.28 0.38
N GLU A 145 3.32 -9.08 -0.54
CA GLU A 145 3.21 -9.53 -1.94
C GLU A 145 3.00 -11.04 -2.04
N ALA A 146 3.66 -11.81 -1.18
CA ALA A 146 3.50 -13.26 -1.15
C ALA A 146 2.05 -13.69 -0.91
N MET A 147 1.29 -12.98 -0.06
CA MET A 147 -0.14 -13.26 0.17
C MET A 147 -0.99 -13.03 -1.07
N ILE A 148 -0.70 -12.00 -1.84
CA ILE A 148 -1.42 -11.72 -3.09
C ILE A 148 -1.25 -12.89 -4.05
N TRP A 149 -0.02 -13.39 -4.21
CA TRP A 149 0.27 -14.55 -5.06
C TRP A 149 -0.35 -15.84 -4.54
N GLN A 150 -0.40 -16.02 -3.22
CA GLN A 150 -1.09 -17.15 -2.58
C GLN A 150 -2.58 -17.14 -2.91
N ARG A 151 -3.26 -16.02 -2.71
CA ARG A 151 -4.69 -15.87 -3.02
C ARG A 151 -4.99 -16.14 -4.51
N HIS A 152 -4.13 -15.66 -5.41
CA HIS A 152 -4.25 -15.99 -6.84
C HIS A 152 -4.11 -17.50 -7.13
N TYR A 153 -3.19 -18.18 -6.44
CA TYR A 153 -3.04 -19.63 -6.53
C TYR A 153 -4.27 -20.36 -6.01
N GLU A 154 -4.81 -19.97 -4.88
CA GLU A 154 -5.94 -20.62 -4.22
C GLU A 154 -7.22 -20.58 -5.06
N VAL A 155 -7.53 -19.44 -5.66
CA VAL A 155 -8.76 -19.27 -6.47
C VAL A 155 -8.64 -19.81 -7.91
N GLN A 156 -7.43 -20.15 -8.36
CA GLN A 156 -7.23 -20.61 -9.75
C GLN A 156 -7.74 -22.04 -9.96
N THR A 157 -8.62 -22.21 -10.93
CA THR A 157 -9.22 -23.51 -11.30
C THR A 157 -8.49 -24.25 -12.42
N ASN A 158 -7.81 -23.51 -13.33
CA ASN A 158 -7.03 -24.12 -14.41
C ASN A 158 -5.72 -24.71 -13.85
N VAL A 159 -5.53 -26.01 -14.00
CA VAL A 159 -4.41 -26.77 -13.41
C VAL A 159 -3.04 -26.25 -13.86
N ILE A 160 -2.85 -25.94 -15.15
CA ILE A 160 -1.56 -25.46 -15.67
C ILE A 160 -1.23 -24.08 -15.09
N LYS A 161 -2.20 -23.17 -15.09
CA LYS A 161 -2.04 -21.85 -14.49
C LYS A 161 -1.81 -21.95 -12.98
N LYS A 162 -2.48 -22.87 -12.31
CA LYS A 162 -2.34 -23.12 -10.87
C LYS A 162 -0.92 -23.58 -10.50
N ILE A 163 -0.33 -24.49 -11.28
CA ILE A 163 1.07 -24.92 -11.09
C ILE A 163 2.05 -23.74 -11.30
N TYR A 164 1.81 -22.93 -12.34
CA TYR A 164 2.61 -21.74 -12.58
C TYR A 164 2.53 -20.74 -11.41
N LEU A 165 1.30 -20.43 -10.94
CA LEU A 165 1.06 -19.52 -9.83
C LEU A 165 1.67 -20.04 -8.53
N PHE A 166 1.59 -21.35 -8.25
CA PHE A 166 2.27 -21.97 -7.11
C PHE A 166 3.77 -21.71 -7.13
N ARG A 167 4.43 -21.90 -8.28
CA ARG A 167 5.87 -21.63 -8.41
C ARG A 167 6.20 -20.15 -8.23
N GLN A 168 5.39 -19.25 -8.80
CA GLN A 168 5.59 -17.80 -8.63
C GLN A 168 5.39 -17.39 -7.16
N TRP A 169 4.37 -17.89 -6.50
CA TRP A 169 4.14 -17.67 -5.07
C TRP A 169 5.34 -18.12 -4.22
N ARG A 170 5.84 -19.35 -4.41
CA ARG A 170 7.01 -19.85 -3.66
C ARG A 170 8.26 -18.99 -3.87
N LYS A 171 8.49 -18.53 -5.10
CA LYS A 171 9.58 -17.59 -5.40
C LYS A 171 9.36 -16.24 -4.72
N MET A 172 8.12 -15.72 -4.71
CA MET A 172 7.79 -14.46 -4.06
C MET A 172 8.01 -14.54 -2.56
N CYS A 173 7.56 -15.60 -1.89
CA CYS A 173 7.82 -15.82 -0.46
C CYS A 173 9.32 -15.79 -0.14
N THR A 174 10.14 -16.46 -0.95
CA THR A 174 11.59 -16.51 -0.74
C THR A 174 12.22 -15.13 -0.96
N TYR A 175 11.87 -14.46 -2.05
CA TYR A 175 12.41 -13.16 -2.41
C TYR A 175 12.02 -12.08 -1.41
N GLU A 176 10.74 -11.98 -1.06
CA GLU A 176 10.20 -10.99 -0.11
C GLU A 176 10.87 -11.14 1.26
N ARG A 177 10.93 -12.37 1.78
CA ARG A 177 11.65 -12.67 3.05
C ARG A 177 13.11 -12.25 2.99
N GLN A 178 13.82 -12.52 1.88
CA GLN A 178 15.21 -12.13 1.71
C GLN A 178 15.38 -10.62 1.68
N MET A 179 14.51 -9.90 0.97
CA MET A 179 14.60 -8.44 0.88
C MET A 179 14.27 -7.80 2.22
N CYS A 180 13.19 -8.20 2.89
CA CYS A 180 12.84 -7.68 4.21
C CYS A 180 13.98 -7.85 5.24
N ARG A 181 14.78 -8.91 5.14
CA ARG A 181 15.95 -9.15 6.03
C ARG A 181 17.19 -8.36 5.65
N ARG A 182 17.28 -7.84 4.44
CA ARG A 182 18.47 -7.15 3.92
C ARG A 182 18.41 -5.64 4.06
N PHE A 183 17.21 -5.09 4.16
CA PHE A 183 17.03 -3.67 4.40
C PHE A 183 17.21 -3.36 5.89
N ASP A 184 17.70 -2.15 6.21
CA ASP A 184 17.92 -1.72 7.59
C ASP A 184 16.61 -1.52 8.34
N ALA A 185 15.56 -1.06 7.65
CA ALA A 185 14.20 -0.98 8.15
C ALA A 185 13.19 -1.39 7.08
N VAL A 186 12.07 -1.97 7.52
CA VAL A 186 10.90 -2.29 6.69
C VAL A 186 9.71 -1.51 7.23
N VAL A 187 8.95 -0.88 6.35
CA VAL A 187 7.72 -0.19 6.68
C VAL A 187 6.56 -0.90 6.01
N ALA A 188 5.67 -1.46 6.80
CA ALA A 188 4.40 -2.02 6.38
C ALA A 188 3.29 -0.96 6.42
N VAL A 189 2.11 -1.26 5.89
CA VAL A 189 0.98 -0.33 5.84
C VAL A 189 -0.12 -0.62 6.87
N SER A 190 0.02 -1.72 7.60
CA SER A 190 -0.86 -2.09 8.71
C SER A 190 -0.08 -2.80 9.81
N SER A 191 -0.68 -2.86 11.01
CA SER A 191 -0.15 -3.64 12.14
C SER A 191 -0.11 -5.12 11.83
N GLU A 192 -1.11 -5.63 11.12
CA GLU A 192 -1.22 -7.03 10.72
C GLU A 192 -0.08 -7.42 9.76
N ASP A 193 0.17 -6.61 8.72
CA ASP A 193 1.29 -6.83 7.80
C ASP A 193 2.64 -6.76 8.53
N ARG A 194 2.81 -5.81 9.47
CA ARG A 194 3.99 -5.72 10.33
C ARG A 194 4.19 -6.98 11.14
N GLU A 195 3.18 -7.44 11.86
CA GLU A 195 3.24 -8.65 12.68
C GLU A 195 3.53 -9.89 11.84
N GLN A 196 2.92 -10.01 10.67
CA GLN A 196 3.20 -11.08 9.74
C GLN A 196 4.68 -11.08 9.30
N MET A 197 5.22 -9.92 8.91
CA MET A 197 6.64 -9.82 8.51
C MET A 197 7.57 -10.11 9.68
N GLN A 198 7.24 -9.70 10.91
CA GLN A 198 8.02 -10.04 12.10
C GLN A 198 8.01 -11.54 12.37
N ASN A 199 6.84 -12.15 12.40
CA ASN A 199 6.67 -13.54 12.78
C ASN A 199 7.14 -14.53 11.69
N GLU A 200 6.74 -14.31 10.44
CA GLU A 200 7.03 -15.24 9.35
C GLU A 200 8.40 -15.01 8.70
N TYR A 201 8.86 -13.74 8.62
CA TYR A 201 10.11 -13.41 7.98
C TYR A 201 11.26 -13.24 8.99
N GLY A 202 10.96 -13.12 10.28
CA GLY A 202 11.96 -12.97 11.34
C GLY A 202 12.74 -11.65 11.20
N VAL A 203 12.06 -10.56 10.89
CA VAL A 203 12.65 -9.22 10.74
C VAL A 203 12.34 -8.40 11.98
N ALA A 204 13.35 -7.93 12.69
CA ALA A 204 13.17 -7.17 13.93
C ALA A 204 12.79 -5.70 13.67
N SER A 205 13.36 -5.07 12.65
CA SER A 205 13.16 -3.65 12.33
C SER A 205 12.00 -3.47 11.35
N VAL A 206 10.77 -3.85 11.76
CA VAL A 206 9.55 -3.63 10.99
C VAL A 206 8.67 -2.65 11.73
N PHE A 207 8.28 -1.59 11.02
CA PHE A 207 7.39 -0.54 11.48
C PHE A 207 6.10 -0.56 10.66
N ASP A 208 5.04 0.04 11.17
CA ASP A 208 3.82 0.26 10.40
C ASP A 208 3.59 1.76 10.20
N VAL A 209 3.19 2.11 9.00
CA VAL A 209 2.72 3.45 8.65
C VAL A 209 1.43 3.30 7.87
N PRO A 210 0.29 3.68 8.45
CA PRO A 210 -1.00 3.49 7.82
C PRO A 210 -1.11 4.32 6.54
N THR A 211 -2.09 3.99 5.72
CA THR A 211 -2.43 4.82 4.57
C THR A 211 -3.08 6.11 5.04
N GLY A 212 -2.67 7.23 4.47
CA GLY A 212 -3.29 8.52 4.74
C GLY A 212 -4.49 8.81 3.84
N VAL A 213 -5.19 9.88 4.18
CA VAL A 213 -6.27 10.47 3.37
C VAL A 213 -6.09 11.98 3.32
N ASP A 214 -6.49 12.59 2.21
CA ASP A 214 -6.53 14.05 2.09
C ASP A 214 -7.81 14.59 2.76
N THR A 215 -7.70 14.91 4.04
CA THR A 215 -8.80 15.44 4.86
C THR A 215 -9.21 16.87 4.49
N ASN A 216 -8.40 17.57 3.69
CA ASN A 216 -8.77 18.87 3.15
C ASN A 216 -9.62 18.73 1.89
N PHE A 217 -9.32 17.73 1.07
CA PHE A 217 -10.10 17.38 -0.11
C PHE A 217 -11.38 16.65 0.28
N PHE A 218 -11.27 15.54 1.03
CA PHE A 218 -12.42 14.79 1.54
C PHE A 218 -12.98 15.44 2.79
N ARG A 219 -13.84 16.40 2.62
CA ARG A 219 -14.62 17.07 3.69
C ARG A 219 -16.00 17.42 3.15
N PRO A 220 -17.04 17.43 3.98
CA PRO A 220 -18.35 17.91 3.58
C PRO A 220 -18.26 19.36 3.07
N SER A 221 -18.85 19.63 1.91
CA SER A 221 -18.93 21.00 1.37
C SER A 221 -20.08 21.78 1.98
N GLY A 222 -21.10 21.08 2.48
CA GLY A 222 -22.36 21.64 2.96
C GLY A 222 -23.31 22.08 1.85
N ASN A 223 -22.95 21.84 0.58
CA ASN A 223 -23.74 22.25 -0.58
C ASN A 223 -24.74 21.18 -1.03
N GLU A 224 -24.48 19.93 -0.70
CA GLU A 224 -25.34 18.81 -1.05
C GLU A 224 -26.05 18.29 0.20
N HIS A 225 -27.32 17.98 0.07
CA HIS A 225 -28.09 17.33 1.15
C HIS A 225 -28.12 15.82 0.95
N ALA A 226 -28.02 15.07 2.03
CA ALA A 226 -28.17 13.62 1.98
C ALA A 226 -29.59 13.25 1.54
N ASP A 227 -29.69 12.44 0.50
CA ASP A 227 -30.94 11.81 0.11
C ASP A 227 -31.29 10.75 1.16
N ALA A 228 -32.45 10.85 1.79
CA ALA A 228 -32.78 10.13 3.03
C ALA A 228 -32.56 8.59 2.98
N HIS A 229 -32.70 7.98 1.80
CA HIS A 229 -32.57 6.53 1.63
C HIS A 229 -31.53 6.15 0.55
N ASN A 230 -30.61 7.06 0.22
CA ASN A 230 -29.55 6.78 -0.74
C ASN A 230 -28.34 6.09 -0.07
N ILE A 231 -28.03 4.91 -0.56
CA ILE A 231 -26.88 4.11 -0.17
C ILE A 231 -25.82 4.29 -1.24
N VAL A 232 -24.58 4.58 -0.85
CA VAL A 232 -23.49 4.84 -1.81
C VAL A 232 -22.35 3.83 -1.61
N PHE A 233 -21.84 3.35 -2.74
CA PHE A 233 -20.60 2.59 -2.85
C PHE A 233 -19.68 3.29 -3.85
N THR A 234 -18.39 3.41 -3.53
CA THR A 234 -17.38 3.92 -4.47
C THR A 234 -16.29 2.87 -4.76
N GLY A 235 -15.84 2.80 -6.01
CA GLY A 235 -14.71 1.93 -6.37
C GLY A 235 -14.67 1.58 -7.85
N SER A 236 -13.48 1.22 -8.34
CA SER A 236 -13.28 0.77 -9.72
C SER A 236 -13.91 -0.61 -9.90
N MET A 237 -14.80 -0.77 -10.90
CA MET A 237 -15.55 -2.01 -11.13
C MET A 237 -14.74 -3.05 -11.93
N ASP A 238 -13.57 -2.70 -12.43
CA ASP A 238 -12.60 -3.64 -13.04
C ASP A 238 -11.73 -4.38 -12.01
N TRP A 239 -11.99 -4.16 -10.72
CA TRP A 239 -11.34 -4.85 -9.63
C TRP A 239 -12.29 -5.88 -9.00
N LEU A 240 -11.95 -7.16 -9.13
CA LEU A 240 -12.77 -8.30 -8.74
C LEU A 240 -13.45 -8.19 -7.36
N PRO A 241 -12.77 -7.72 -6.29
CA PRO A 241 -13.44 -7.55 -5.00
C PRO A 241 -14.58 -6.53 -5.01
N ASN A 242 -14.50 -5.46 -5.81
CA ASN A 242 -15.62 -4.52 -5.93
C ASN A 242 -16.76 -5.09 -6.74
N GLU A 243 -16.44 -5.86 -7.78
CA GLU A 243 -17.43 -6.60 -8.59
C GLU A 243 -18.24 -7.56 -7.72
N ASP A 244 -17.54 -8.42 -6.97
CA ASP A 244 -18.14 -9.36 -6.03
C ASP A 244 -19.00 -8.66 -4.97
N ALA A 245 -18.49 -7.58 -4.39
CA ALA A 245 -19.18 -6.80 -3.37
C ALA A 245 -20.51 -6.23 -3.87
N ILE A 246 -20.54 -5.67 -5.08
CA ILE A 246 -21.76 -5.08 -5.64
C ILE A 246 -22.75 -6.15 -6.06
N SER A 247 -22.30 -7.26 -6.66
CA SER A 247 -23.17 -8.41 -6.94
C SER A 247 -23.80 -8.95 -5.65
N TYR A 248 -23.00 -9.16 -4.62
CA TYR A 248 -23.48 -9.58 -3.30
C TYR A 248 -24.48 -8.59 -2.69
N PHE A 249 -24.19 -7.31 -2.77
CA PHE A 249 -25.08 -6.26 -2.23
C PHE A 249 -26.41 -6.24 -2.96
N THR A 250 -26.39 -6.23 -4.29
CA THR A 250 -27.61 -6.11 -5.11
C THR A 250 -28.47 -7.38 -5.09
N GLU A 251 -27.85 -8.56 -5.03
CA GLU A 251 -28.56 -9.83 -5.06
C GLU A 251 -29.07 -10.26 -3.67
N GLN A 252 -28.32 -9.99 -2.61
CA GLN A 252 -28.63 -10.56 -1.30
C GLN A 252 -28.97 -9.52 -0.22
N ILE A 253 -28.35 -8.34 -0.24
CA ILE A 253 -28.54 -7.31 0.80
C ILE A 253 -29.68 -6.36 0.44
N MET A 254 -29.66 -5.77 -0.77
CA MET A 254 -30.61 -4.76 -1.20
C MET A 254 -32.07 -5.23 -1.13
N PRO A 255 -32.44 -6.46 -1.53
CA PRO A 255 -33.82 -6.95 -1.40
C PRO A 255 -34.31 -6.95 0.06
N ARG A 256 -33.44 -7.25 1.04
CA ARG A 256 -33.77 -7.24 2.47
C ARG A 256 -33.97 -5.82 2.98
N ILE A 257 -33.14 -4.87 2.52
CA ILE A 257 -33.32 -3.45 2.84
C ILE A 257 -34.67 -2.95 2.32
N LYS A 258 -34.99 -3.27 1.05
CA LYS A 258 -36.25 -2.85 0.41
C LYS A 258 -37.53 -3.42 1.07
N GLN A 259 -37.44 -4.56 1.75
CA GLN A 259 -38.55 -5.07 2.56
C GLN A 259 -38.92 -4.11 3.70
N VAL A 260 -37.97 -3.32 4.20
CA VAL A 260 -38.19 -2.40 5.34
C VAL A 260 -38.23 -0.93 4.89
N ILE A 261 -37.52 -0.59 3.83
CA ILE A 261 -37.41 0.75 3.22
C ILE A 261 -37.59 0.57 1.70
N PRO A 262 -38.83 0.54 1.18
CA PRO A 262 -39.13 0.21 -0.21
C PRO A 262 -38.51 1.19 -1.24
N ASP A 263 -38.32 2.43 -0.86
CA ASP A 263 -37.73 3.50 -1.67
C ASP A 263 -36.20 3.67 -1.51
N ALA A 264 -35.54 2.71 -0.85
CA ALA A 264 -34.09 2.69 -0.76
C ALA A 264 -33.46 2.62 -2.16
N THR A 265 -32.42 3.44 -2.38
CA THR A 265 -31.65 3.50 -3.62
C THR A 265 -30.19 3.16 -3.38
N LEU A 266 -29.54 2.59 -4.39
CA LEU A 266 -28.11 2.32 -4.41
C LEU A 266 -27.44 3.13 -5.52
N THR A 267 -26.49 3.96 -5.17
CA THR A 267 -25.63 4.66 -6.14
C THR A 267 -24.23 4.02 -6.14
N VAL A 268 -23.84 3.41 -7.26
CA VAL A 268 -22.52 2.81 -7.49
C VAL A 268 -21.68 3.80 -8.30
N VAL A 269 -20.63 4.32 -7.69
CA VAL A 269 -19.76 5.33 -8.28
C VAL A 269 -18.40 4.70 -8.60
N GLY A 270 -18.05 4.64 -9.89
CA GLY A 270 -16.73 4.14 -10.28
C GLY A 270 -16.60 3.80 -11.76
N ARG A 271 -15.35 3.81 -12.20
CA ARG A 271 -15.01 3.51 -13.60
C ARG A 271 -15.24 2.04 -13.95
N ASN A 272 -15.35 1.79 -15.27
CA ASN A 272 -15.40 0.46 -15.87
C ASN A 272 -16.50 -0.44 -15.29
N PRO A 273 -17.77 0.03 -15.21
CA PRO A 273 -18.86 -0.78 -14.71
C PRO A 273 -19.08 -2.01 -15.62
N LEU A 274 -19.34 -3.15 -14.97
CA LEU A 274 -19.59 -4.40 -15.69
C LEU A 274 -20.88 -4.37 -16.47
N PRO A 275 -20.96 -5.08 -17.60
CA PRO A 275 -22.20 -5.17 -18.39
C PRO A 275 -23.41 -5.60 -17.58
N GLY A 276 -23.24 -6.60 -16.70
CA GLY A 276 -24.33 -7.10 -15.84
C GLY A 276 -24.87 -6.03 -14.87
N LEU A 277 -24.00 -5.20 -14.31
CA LEU A 277 -24.39 -4.10 -13.43
C LEU A 277 -25.13 -3.01 -14.19
N LEU A 278 -24.71 -2.68 -15.42
CA LEU A 278 -25.40 -1.73 -16.29
C LEU A 278 -26.78 -2.24 -16.71
N GLU A 279 -26.92 -3.53 -17.00
CA GLU A 279 -28.20 -4.15 -17.30
C GLU A 279 -29.14 -4.18 -16.08
N LEU A 280 -28.60 -4.38 -14.88
CA LEU A 280 -29.36 -4.26 -13.63
C LEU A 280 -29.91 -2.84 -13.46
N ALA A 281 -29.07 -1.82 -13.64
CA ALA A 281 -29.47 -0.42 -13.52
C ALA A 281 -30.55 0.00 -14.53
N LYS A 282 -30.57 -0.62 -15.72
CA LYS A 282 -31.66 -0.40 -16.70
C LYS A 282 -32.98 -1.02 -16.26
N LYS A 283 -32.94 -2.13 -15.53
CA LYS A 283 -34.13 -2.88 -15.10
C LYS A 283 -34.66 -2.41 -13.74
N ASP A 284 -33.80 -1.97 -12.86
CA ASP A 284 -34.14 -1.49 -11.51
C ASP A 284 -33.72 -0.04 -11.35
N PRO A 285 -34.67 0.93 -11.43
CA PRO A 285 -34.38 2.35 -11.31
C PRO A 285 -33.87 2.76 -9.91
N SER A 286 -33.93 1.87 -8.92
CA SER A 286 -33.33 2.11 -7.61
C SER A 286 -31.81 1.88 -7.58
N VAL A 287 -31.25 1.36 -8.68
CA VAL A 287 -29.78 1.16 -8.82
C VAL A 287 -29.25 2.15 -9.84
N VAL A 288 -28.44 3.09 -9.39
CA VAL A 288 -27.79 4.11 -10.22
C VAL A 288 -26.31 3.76 -10.38
N VAL A 289 -25.83 3.68 -11.62
CA VAL A 289 -24.44 3.40 -11.95
C VAL A 289 -23.87 4.59 -12.71
N THR A 290 -22.93 5.30 -12.10
CA THR A 290 -22.44 6.57 -12.68
C THR A 290 -21.34 6.40 -13.72
N GLY A 291 -20.58 5.28 -13.67
CA GLY A 291 -19.30 5.19 -14.37
C GLY A 291 -18.26 6.11 -13.73
N ARG A 292 -17.23 6.49 -14.51
CA ARG A 292 -16.20 7.43 -14.06
C ARG A 292 -16.82 8.81 -13.84
N VAL A 293 -16.51 9.42 -12.72
CA VAL A 293 -16.90 10.80 -12.36
C VAL A 293 -15.65 11.63 -12.07
N ASP A 294 -15.75 12.94 -12.25
CA ASP A 294 -14.63 13.85 -11.95
C ASP A 294 -14.45 14.07 -10.44
N ASP A 295 -15.57 14.06 -9.69
CA ASP A 295 -15.56 14.25 -8.26
C ASP A 295 -16.54 13.29 -7.56
N VAL A 296 -15.99 12.37 -6.78
CA VAL A 296 -16.79 11.38 -6.02
C VAL A 296 -17.50 12.00 -4.81
N ARG A 297 -16.99 13.14 -4.30
CA ARG A 297 -17.46 13.76 -3.05
C ARG A 297 -18.94 14.15 -3.11
N ARG A 298 -19.43 14.62 -4.25
CA ARG A 298 -20.85 14.95 -4.44
C ARG A 298 -21.77 13.77 -4.16
N TYR A 299 -21.37 12.58 -4.63
CA TYR A 299 -22.13 11.36 -4.39
C TYR A 299 -22.02 10.90 -2.94
N MET A 300 -20.83 11.06 -2.35
CA MET A 300 -20.63 10.73 -0.93
C MET A 300 -21.43 11.67 -0.04
N GLU A 301 -21.50 12.98 -0.32
CA GLU A 301 -22.32 13.92 0.44
C GLU A 301 -23.80 13.55 0.42
N ARG A 302 -24.32 13.11 -0.72
CA ARG A 302 -25.70 12.66 -0.88
C ARG A 302 -26.01 11.30 -0.25
N ALA A 303 -25.00 10.58 0.24
CA ALA A 303 -25.19 9.30 0.91
C ALA A 303 -25.82 9.50 2.31
N ALA A 304 -26.92 8.81 2.57
CA ALA A 304 -27.41 8.57 3.93
C ALA A 304 -26.66 7.43 4.61
N ALA A 305 -26.22 6.43 3.83
CA ALA A 305 -25.33 5.35 4.28
C ALA A 305 -24.25 5.10 3.23
N TYR A 306 -23.04 4.87 3.67
CA TYR A 306 -21.92 4.44 2.82
C TYR A 306 -21.62 2.96 3.10
N VAL A 307 -21.49 2.13 2.05
CA VAL A 307 -21.37 0.68 2.24
C VAL A 307 -20.09 0.10 1.64
N VAL A 308 -19.50 -0.86 2.35
CA VAL A 308 -18.29 -1.58 1.92
C VAL A 308 -18.49 -3.09 2.14
N PRO A 309 -19.34 -3.77 1.33
CA PRO A 309 -19.71 -5.17 1.51
C PRO A 309 -18.68 -6.13 0.90
N LEU A 310 -17.38 -5.89 1.10
CA LEU A 310 -16.29 -6.70 0.54
C LEU A 310 -16.23 -8.05 1.23
N ARG A 311 -16.19 -9.14 0.45
CA ARG A 311 -15.99 -10.52 0.93
C ARG A 311 -14.61 -11.08 0.60
N ILE A 312 -13.92 -10.43 -0.29
CA ILE A 312 -12.57 -10.78 -0.74
C ILE A 312 -11.72 -9.53 -0.87
N GLY A 313 -10.42 -9.69 -0.75
CA GLY A 313 -9.45 -8.63 -0.94
C GLY A 313 -8.43 -8.56 0.20
N GLY A 314 -7.47 -7.69 0.09
CA GLY A 314 -6.43 -7.37 1.07
C GLY A 314 -5.98 -5.94 0.94
N GLY A 315 -5.21 -5.46 1.91
CA GLY A 315 -4.67 -4.10 1.98
C GLY A 315 -5.68 -3.04 2.45
N THR A 316 -5.17 -1.91 2.90
CA THR A 316 -5.97 -0.81 3.46
C THR A 316 -6.97 -0.25 2.48
N ARG A 317 -8.20 -0.10 2.91
CA ARG A 317 -9.32 0.39 2.11
C ARG A 317 -9.39 1.92 2.16
N LEU A 318 -8.67 2.60 1.27
CA LEU A 318 -8.70 4.07 1.14
C LEU A 318 -10.12 4.64 1.16
N LYS A 319 -11.07 3.98 0.48
CA LYS A 319 -12.46 4.41 0.40
C LYS A 319 -13.17 4.55 1.77
N ILE A 320 -12.75 3.77 2.78
CA ILE A 320 -13.31 3.92 4.13
C ILE A 320 -12.76 5.20 4.77
N TYR A 321 -11.46 5.48 4.69
CA TYR A 321 -10.91 6.74 5.19
C TYR A 321 -11.50 7.97 4.48
N GLU A 322 -11.75 7.87 3.17
CA GLU A 322 -12.42 8.91 2.40
C GLU A 322 -13.85 9.14 2.92
N ALA A 323 -14.60 8.05 3.15
CA ALA A 323 -15.96 8.13 3.69
C ALA A 323 -16.00 8.64 5.14
N MET A 324 -15.03 8.23 5.98
CA MET A 324 -14.85 8.76 7.34
C MET A 324 -14.60 10.28 7.31
N ALA A 325 -13.68 10.73 6.44
CA ALA A 325 -13.36 12.15 6.27
C ALA A 325 -14.57 12.98 5.79
N MET A 326 -15.46 12.36 5.00
CA MET A 326 -16.73 12.93 4.52
C MET A 326 -17.87 12.83 5.54
N GLU A 327 -17.60 12.42 6.80
CA GLU A 327 -18.57 12.29 7.88
C GLU A 327 -19.73 11.33 7.56
N LYS A 328 -19.45 10.25 6.83
CA LYS A 328 -20.49 9.29 6.46
C LYS A 328 -20.65 8.20 7.50
N ALA A 329 -21.91 7.82 7.75
CA ALA A 329 -22.22 6.59 8.48
C ALA A 329 -21.87 5.40 7.57
N ILE A 330 -20.92 4.57 8.00
CA ILE A 330 -20.36 3.49 7.22
C ILE A 330 -20.86 2.15 7.75
N VAL A 331 -21.27 1.26 6.85
CA VAL A 331 -21.51 -0.15 7.13
C VAL A 331 -20.52 -0.96 6.30
N SER A 332 -19.72 -1.80 6.96
CA SER A 332 -18.68 -2.62 6.32
C SER A 332 -18.73 -4.07 6.78
N THR A 333 -18.19 -4.96 5.99
CA THR A 333 -17.79 -6.28 6.49
C THR A 333 -16.47 -6.16 7.26
N THR A 334 -16.15 -7.15 8.10
CA THR A 334 -14.83 -7.25 8.75
C THR A 334 -13.70 -7.26 7.71
N ILE A 335 -13.86 -7.99 6.59
CA ILE A 335 -12.89 -7.98 5.48
C ILE A 335 -12.83 -6.60 4.81
N GLY A 336 -13.95 -5.90 4.70
CA GLY A 336 -14.00 -4.54 4.14
C GLY A 336 -13.23 -3.53 4.98
N ALA A 337 -13.20 -3.69 6.30
CA ALA A 337 -12.53 -2.83 7.27
C ALA A 337 -11.16 -3.39 7.76
N GLU A 338 -10.66 -4.45 7.13
CA GLU A 338 -9.40 -5.10 7.50
C GLU A 338 -8.23 -4.10 7.53
N GLY A 339 -7.45 -4.13 8.60
CA GLY A 339 -6.29 -3.25 8.79
C GLY A 339 -6.62 -1.79 9.16
N LEU A 340 -7.88 -1.50 9.49
CA LEU A 340 -8.28 -0.20 10.00
C LEU A 340 -8.38 -0.25 11.53
N PRO A 341 -7.73 0.65 12.28
CA PRO A 341 -7.90 0.74 13.72
C PRO A 341 -9.20 1.48 14.05
N ILE A 342 -10.30 0.76 13.92
CA ILE A 342 -11.67 1.24 14.17
C ILE A 342 -12.37 0.31 15.18
N GLU A 343 -13.37 0.84 15.84
CA GLU A 343 -14.21 0.11 16.78
C GLU A 343 -15.63 -0.02 16.23
N ASP A 344 -16.16 -1.24 16.21
CA ASP A 344 -17.55 -1.49 15.81
C ASP A 344 -18.54 -0.75 16.70
N GLY A 345 -19.50 -0.08 16.08
CA GLY A 345 -20.48 0.76 16.79
C GLY A 345 -19.98 2.13 17.21
N ALA A 346 -18.70 2.44 16.99
CA ALA A 346 -18.10 3.73 17.31
C ALA A 346 -17.84 4.58 16.06
N GLU A 347 -17.00 4.13 15.13
CA GLU A 347 -16.70 4.84 13.88
C GLU A 347 -17.51 4.30 12.70
N LEU A 348 -17.89 3.05 12.73
CA LEU A 348 -18.70 2.39 11.70
C LEU A 348 -19.46 1.19 12.30
N LEU A 349 -20.30 0.53 11.48
CA LEU A 349 -20.93 -0.73 11.86
C LEU A 349 -20.32 -1.88 11.06
N LEU A 350 -19.95 -2.98 11.75
CA LEU A 350 -19.46 -4.21 11.13
C LEU A 350 -20.58 -5.25 11.00
N ALA A 351 -20.69 -5.85 9.82
CA ALA A 351 -21.68 -6.87 9.54
C ALA A 351 -21.23 -7.81 8.41
N ASP A 352 -21.11 -9.10 8.68
CA ASP A 352 -20.49 -10.07 7.74
C ASP A 352 -21.53 -10.93 6.98
N THR A 353 -22.80 -10.96 7.42
CA THR A 353 -23.86 -11.69 6.70
C THR A 353 -24.79 -10.74 5.96
N ALA A 354 -25.46 -11.21 4.91
CA ALA A 354 -26.43 -10.38 4.19
C ALA A 354 -27.56 -9.87 5.09
N GLU A 355 -27.98 -10.68 6.06
CA GLU A 355 -29.00 -10.33 7.05
C GLU A 355 -28.53 -9.21 7.97
N SER A 356 -27.39 -9.42 8.68
CA SER A 356 -26.85 -8.42 9.61
C SER A 356 -26.45 -7.13 8.90
N PHE A 357 -25.92 -7.24 7.67
CA PHE A 357 -25.56 -6.08 6.86
C PHE A 357 -26.79 -5.24 6.49
N ALA A 358 -27.86 -5.89 6.02
CA ALA A 358 -29.12 -5.19 5.72
C ALA A 358 -29.71 -4.54 6.97
N GLN A 359 -29.71 -5.22 8.12
CA GLN A 359 -30.18 -4.66 9.38
C GLN A 359 -29.35 -3.44 9.82
N ALA A 360 -28.02 -3.48 9.69
CA ALA A 360 -27.13 -2.35 9.98
C ALA A 360 -27.42 -1.15 9.08
N VAL A 361 -27.58 -1.38 7.76
CA VAL A 361 -27.93 -0.32 6.82
C VAL A 361 -29.30 0.29 7.15
N VAL A 362 -30.33 -0.53 7.38
CA VAL A 362 -31.67 -0.07 7.80
C VAL A 362 -31.61 0.75 9.06
N ARG A 363 -30.81 0.33 10.05
CA ARG A 363 -30.60 1.07 11.31
C ARG A 363 -30.02 2.46 11.04
N VAL A 364 -28.97 2.56 10.22
CA VAL A 364 -28.34 3.83 9.83
C VAL A 364 -29.32 4.74 9.10
N LEU A 365 -30.12 4.20 8.17
CA LEU A 365 -31.09 4.97 7.39
C LEU A 365 -32.25 5.51 8.25
N LYS A 366 -32.68 4.78 9.29
CA LYS A 366 -33.80 5.17 10.18
C LYS A 366 -33.36 6.01 11.36
N ASP A 367 -32.15 5.86 11.85
CA ASP A 367 -31.63 6.52 13.04
C ASP A 367 -30.60 7.60 12.67
N LYS A 368 -31.09 8.80 12.28
CA LYS A 368 -30.23 9.93 11.95
C LYS A 368 -29.27 10.35 13.08
N PRO A 369 -29.68 10.40 14.37
CA PRO A 369 -28.76 10.61 15.48
C PRO A 369 -27.59 9.63 15.50
N LEU A 370 -27.84 8.34 15.32
CA LEU A 370 -26.79 7.31 15.24
C LEU A 370 -25.89 7.56 14.03
N ALA A 371 -26.47 7.77 12.85
CA ALA A 371 -25.70 8.03 11.61
C ALA A 371 -24.77 9.23 11.80
N ASN A 372 -25.26 10.34 12.36
CA ASN A 372 -24.45 11.53 12.63
C ASN A 372 -23.34 11.26 13.66
N ALA A 373 -23.65 10.52 14.74
CA ALA A 373 -22.66 10.19 15.76
C ALA A 373 -21.51 9.35 15.19
N LEU A 374 -21.83 8.30 14.41
CA LEU A 374 -20.84 7.48 13.70
C LEU A 374 -19.97 8.33 12.75
N GLY A 375 -20.60 9.12 11.88
CA GLY A 375 -19.88 9.96 10.91
C GLY A 375 -18.99 11.00 11.56
N THR A 376 -19.45 11.68 12.61
CA THR A 376 -18.68 12.69 13.35
C THR A 376 -17.47 12.06 14.04
N ARG A 377 -17.65 10.90 14.71
CA ARG A 377 -16.56 10.20 15.38
C ARG A 377 -15.56 9.67 14.36
N ALA A 378 -16.02 9.05 13.27
CA ALA A 378 -15.18 8.59 12.17
C ALA A 378 -14.30 9.71 11.60
N ALA A 379 -14.90 10.89 11.36
CA ALA A 379 -14.16 12.05 10.85
C ALA A 379 -13.13 12.59 11.85
N ALA A 380 -13.45 12.61 13.14
CA ALA A 380 -12.50 13.00 14.18
C ALA A 380 -11.28 12.06 14.18
N THR A 381 -11.52 10.75 14.23
CA THR A 381 -10.48 9.71 14.21
C THR A 381 -9.58 9.85 12.98
N VAL A 382 -10.17 9.99 11.78
CA VAL A 382 -9.38 10.05 10.55
C VAL A 382 -8.58 11.34 10.41
N ARG A 383 -9.13 12.48 10.83
CA ARG A 383 -8.41 13.77 10.81
C ARG A 383 -7.25 13.80 11.79
N GLU A 384 -7.41 13.19 12.95
CA GLU A 384 -6.37 13.16 13.98
C GLU A 384 -5.23 12.22 13.62
N GLN A 385 -5.51 11.05 13.05
CA GLN A 385 -4.53 9.98 12.94
C GLN A 385 -4.06 9.69 11.51
N PHE A 386 -4.91 9.95 10.48
CA PHE A 386 -4.69 9.47 9.11
C PHE A 386 -4.59 10.57 8.06
N GLY A 387 -4.50 11.85 8.44
CA GLY A 387 -4.13 12.92 7.51
C GLY A 387 -2.72 12.69 6.94
N TRP A 388 -2.52 12.93 5.64
CA TRP A 388 -1.23 12.67 4.98
C TRP A 388 -0.04 13.32 5.67
N LYS A 389 -0.20 14.53 6.21
CA LYS A 389 0.86 15.20 6.97
C LYS A 389 1.34 14.35 8.16
N ARG A 390 0.40 13.84 8.95
CA ARG A 390 0.71 13.02 10.13
C ARG A 390 1.38 11.69 9.75
N VAL A 391 0.85 11.08 8.68
CA VAL A 391 1.38 9.82 8.14
C VAL A 391 2.81 10.01 7.62
N ALA A 392 3.07 11.09 6.88
CA ALA A 392 4.40 11.42 6.38
C ALA A 392 5.38 11.78 7.51
N GLU A 393 4.95 12.50 8.54
CA GLU A 393 5.77 12.79 9.75
C GLU A 393 6.19 11.49 10.47
N ARG A 394 5.29 10.50 10.55
CA ARG A 394 5.60 9.17 11.12
C ARG A 394 6.63 8.43 10.27
N PHE A 395 6.44 8.42 8.95
CA PHE A 395 7.38 7.82 8.01
C PHE A 395 8.75 8.51 8.04
N GLY A 396 8.77 9.85 8.04
CA GLY A 396 9.98 10.65 8.12
C GLY A 396 10.80 10.35 9.37
N ARG A 397 10.15 10.22 10.55
CA ARG A 397 10.82 9.81 11.80
C ARG A 397 11.46 8.43 11.70
N ILE A 398 10.79 7.45 11.10
CA ILE A 398 11.38 6.11 10.88
C ILE A 398 12.64 6.22 10.00
N CYS A 399 12.63 7.06 8.98
CA CYS A 399 13.80 7.31 8.14
C CYS A 399 14.93 7.96 8.93
N GLU A 400 14.65 8.96 9.76
CA GLU A 400 15.62 9.65 10.63
C GLU A 400 16.24 8.70 11.65
N ASP A 401 15.43 7.88 12.32
CA ASP A 401 15.87 6.88 13.28
C ASP A 401 16.76 5.81 12.60
N THR A 402 16.39 5.37 11.40
CA THR A 402 17.18 4.41 10.60
C THR A 402 18.54 5.00 10.24
N LEU A 403 18.60 6.27 9.84
CA LEU A 403 19.84 6.99 9.55
C LEU A 403 20.73 7.11 10.80
N ALA A 404 20.16 7.52 11.93
CA ALA A 404 20.88 7.68 13.19
C ALA A 404 21.49 6.36 13.69
N LEU A 405 20.74 5.26 13.60
CA LEU A 405 21.22 3.91 13.96
C LEU A 405 22.38 3.45 13.08
N ALA A 406 22.34 3.73 11.77
CA ALA A 406 23.41 3.38 10.84
C ALA A 406 24.69 4.18 11.14
N GLN A 407 24.58 5.48 11.43
CA GLN A 407 25.71 6.32 11.81
C GLN A 407 26.38 5.84 13.09
N THR A 408 25.58 5.43 14.09
CA THR A 408 26.10 4.89 15.35
C THR A 408 26.87 3.60 15.14
N ARG A 409 26.40 2.69 14.27
CA ARG A 409 27.14 1.46 13.92
C ARG A 409 28.48 1.75 13.26
N THR A 410 28.51 2.70 12.33
CA THR A 410 29.76 3.09 11.64
C THR A 410 30.79 3.67 12.61
N THR A 411 30.36 4.44 13.61
CA THR A 411 31.28 5.01 14.62
C THR A 411 31.85 3.96 15.58
N LEU A 412 31.09 2.91 15.90
CA LEU A 412 31.54 1.82 16.76
C LEU A 412 32.56 0.90 16.03
N ASP A 413 32.36 0.66 14.74
CA ASP A 413 33.27 -0.17 13.93
C ASP A 413 34.60 0.54 13.62
N VAL A 414 34.67 1.87 13.69
CA VAL A 414 35.88 2.66 13.44
C VAL A 414 36.73 2.87 14.72
N SER A 415 36.23 2.50 15.91
CA SER A 415 36.99 2.59 17.16
C SER A 415 37.97 1.45 17.28
N PRO A 416 39.32 1.67 17.06
CA PRO A 416 40.28 0.58 17.19
C PRO A 416 40.41 0.23 18.66
N ALA A 417 40.14 -1.02 19.01
CA ALA A 417 40.47 -1.60 20.29
C ALA A 417 42.00 -1.57 20.49
N LYS A 418 42.50 -0.44 21.04
CA LYS A 418 43.85 -0.39 21.62
C LYS A 418 43.84 -1.14 22.95
N THR A 419 43.90 -2.46 22.88
CA THR A 419 44.34 -3.25 24.03
C THR A 419 45.71 -3.85 23.74
N THR A 420 46.72 -3.02 23.99
CA THR A 420 48.11 -3.47 24.06
C THR A 420 48.23 -4.30 25.34
N LEU A 421 48.09 -5.60 25.26
CA LEU A 421 48.58 -6.52 26.29
C LEU A 421 50.13 -6.46 26.28
N LYS A 422 50.71 -5.64 27.17
CA LYS A 422 52.12 -5.74 27.55
C LYS A 422 52.35 -7.13 28.16
N ARG A 423 52.92 -8.05 27.40
CA ARG A 423 53.60 -9.23 27.92
C ARG A 423 54.78 -8.74 28.77
N LYS A 424 54.67 -8.84 30.09
CA LYS A 424 55.84 -8.83 30.97
C LYS A 424 56.57 -10.15 30.74
N ALA A 425 57.75 -10.07 30.14
CA ALA A 425 58.79 -11.06 30.26
C ALA A 425 59.24 -11.10 31.72
N ASN A 426 59.14 -12.23 32.37
CA ASN A 426 59.86 -12.51 33.61
C ASN A 426 60.90 -13.53 33.30
N GLU A 427 62.14 -13.16 33.64
CA GLU A 427 63.38 -13.85 33.48
C GLU A 427 63.48 -15.07 34.39
N SER A 428 64.09 -16.04 33.82
CA SER A 428 65.00 -17.05 34.32
C SER A 428 65.33 -17.13 35.83
N GLY A 429 65.28 -18.33 36.37
CA GLY A 429 66.01 -18.84 37.55
C GLY A 429 66.01 -20.35 37.60
N PRO A 430 67.06 -21.04 38.08
CA PRO A 430 67.52 -22.25 37.44
C PRO A 430 67.08 -23.55 38.13
N LEU A 431 67.35 -24.64 37.39
CA LEU A 431 67.35 -26.04 37.74
C LEU A 431 67.85 -26.38 39.19
N VAL A 432 67.13 -27.29 39.89
CA VAL A 432 67.69 -28.23 40.82
C VAL A 432 67.01 -29.59 40.59
N GLU A 433 67.83 -30.56 40.16
CA GLU A 433 67.57 -31.98 40.23
C GLU A 433 67.46 -32.42 41.69
N THR A 434 66.57 -33.36 41.99
CA THR A 434 66.91 -34.59 42.75
C THR A 434 65.70 -35.48 42.96
N ARG A 435 65.91 -36.69 42.49
CA ARG A 435 65.29 -38.01 42.80
C ARG A 435 63.85 -38.29 42.35
#